data_d344269081bf7780ec606945f762563b
#
_entry.id   d344269081bf7780ec606945f762563b
#
_cell.length_a   1.000
_cell.length_b   1.000
_cell.length_c   1.000
_cell.angle_alpha   90.00
_cell.angle_beta   90.00
_cell.angle_gamma   90.00
#
_symmetry.space_group_name_H-M   'P 1'
#
loop_
_entity.id
_entity.type
_entity.pdbx_description
1 polymer ?
#
loop_
_entity_poly.entity_id
_entity_poly.type
_entity_poly.pdbx_seq_one_letter_code
_entity_poly.pdbx_strand_id
1 'polypeptide(L)'
;MVNGLGERLQNLRNSYKLSQKEVAAAIGVSPSLISNYEKSERTPSAESLMALANLYHCSTDYLLGIDKKVSDKSIDCSMLSDEQFSMLFNFLQSLL
;
A
#
# COMPACT_ATOMS: atom_id res chain seq x y z
N MET A 1 14.83 -6.74 -9.03
CA MET A 1 13.96 -6.34 -7.92
C MET A 1 13.41 -4.94 -8.13
N VAL A 2 12.21 -4.70 -7.70
CA VAL A 2 11.57 -3.40 -7.87
C VAL A 2 12.18 -2.40 -6.89
N ASN A 3 12.67 -1.29 -7.41
CA ASN A 3 13.29 -0.26 -6.59
C ASN A 3 12.27 0.44 -5.71
N GLY A 4 12.57 0.51 -4.43
CA GLY A 4 11.79 1.29 -3.49
C GLY A 4 10.50 0.62 -3.03
N LEU A 5 10.21 -0.59 -3.47
CA LEU A 5 8.98 -1.28 -3.05
C LEU A 5 8.96 -1.48 -1.54
N GLY A 6 10.05 -2.02 -0.99
CA GLY A 6 10.11 -2.26 0.45
C GLY A 6 9.96 -0.98 1.25
N GLU A 7 10.60 0.07 0.81
CA GLU A 7 10.51 1.37 1.48
C GLU A 7 9.10 1.92 1.44
N ARG A 8 8.44 1.81 0.28
CA ARG A 8 7.06 2.26 0.16
C ARG A 8 6.12 1.48 1.06
N LEU A 9 6.31 0.17 1.13
CA LEU A 9 5.52 -0.68 2.01
C LEU A 9 5.70 -0.28 3.46
N GLN A 10 6.94 -0.06 3.87
CA GLN A 10 7.22 0.32 5.24
C GLN A 10 6.63 1.69 5.56
N ASN A 11 6.78 2.64 4.65
CA ASN A 11 6.24 3.98 4.85
C ASN A 11 4.71 3.96 4.97
N LEU A 12 4.06 3.18 4.12
CA LEU A 12 2.61 3.05 4.18
C LEU A 12 2.17 2.42 5.49
N ARG A 13 2.84 1.35 5.88
CA ARG A 13 2.52 0.68 7.14
C ARG A 13 2.62 1.65 8.31
N ASN A 14 3.72 2.41 8.34
CA ASN A 14 3.93 3.37 9.41
C ASN A 14 2.90 4.50 9.38
N SER A 15 2.50 4.91 8.19
CA SER A 15 1.51 5.98 8.07
C SER A 15 0.14 5.56 8.61
N TYR A 16 -0.18 4.28 8.52
CA TYR A 16 -1.41 3.74 9.11
C TYR A 16 -1.22 3.28 10.54
N LYS A 17 -0.02 3.43 11.08
CA LYS A 17 0.31 3.04 12.46
C LYS A 17 0.05 1.57 12.73
N LEU A 18 0.37 0.75 11.74
CA LEU A 18 0.21 -0.71 11.85
C LEU A 18 1.54 -1.36 12.16
N SER A 19 1.50 -2.45 12.92
CA SER A 19 2.68 -3.28 13.14
C SER A 19 2.83 -4.27 11.98
N GLN A 20 4.03 -4.82 11.84
CA GLN A 20 4.24 -5.87 10.85
C GLN A 20 3.33 -7.07 11.13
N LYS A 21 3.10 -7.36 12.40
CA LYS A 21 2.22 -8.46 12.80
C LYS A 21 0.79 -8.21 12.36
N GLU A 22 0.33 -6.98 12.51
CA GLU A 22 -1.03 -6.63 12.10
C GLU A 22 -1.21 -6.74 10.58
N VAL A 23 -0.23 -6.27 9.83
CA VAL A 23 -0.28 -6.37 8.38
C VAL A 23 -0.25 -7.84 7.95
N ALA A 24 0.63 -8.62 8.58
CA ALA A 24 0.73 -10.03 8.26
C ALA A 24 -0.60 -10.76 8.48
N ALA A 25 -1.25 -10.48 9.60
CA ALA A 25 -2.55 -11.08 9.89
C ALA A 25 -3.60 -10.65 8.87
N ALA A 26 -3.55 -9.40 8.45
CA ALA A 26 -4.54 -8.87 7.51
C ALA A 26 -4.46 -9.52 6.14
N ILE A 27 -3.27 -9.88 5.68
CA ILE A 27 -3.11 -10.48 4.36
C ILE A 27 -2.78 -11.96 4.40
N GLY A 28 -2.76 -12.56 5.59
CA GLY A 28 -2.63 -14.02 5.72
C GLY A 28 -1.23 -14.56 5.53
N VAL A 29 -0.21 -13.81 5.95
CA VAL A 29 1.18 -14.26 5.85
C VAL A 29 1.86 -14.10 7.21
N SER A 30 3.12 -14.53 7.30
CA SER A 30 3.87 -14.39 8.55
C SER A 30 4.44 -12.99 8.71
N PRO A 31 4.65 -12.52 9.95
CA PRO A 31 5.32 -11.24 10.17
C PRO A 31 6.73 -11.20 9.59
N SER A 32 7.43 -12.34 9.61
CA SER A 32 8.77 -12.42 9.00
C SER A 32 8.74 -12.11 7.53
N LEU A 33 7.68 -12.54 6.84
CA LEU A 33 7.55 -12.29 5.41
C LEU A 33 7.32 -10.80 5.16
N ILE A 34 6.52 -10.14 5.99
CA ILE A 34 6.33 -8.69 5.87
C ILE A 34 7.67 -7.98 6.07
N SER A 35 8.43 -8.40 7.06
CA SER A 35 9.75 -7.82 7.29
C SER A 35 10.66 -7.99 6.07
N ASN A 36 10.64 -9.17 5.47
CA ASN A 36 11.45 -9.44 4.27
C ASN A 36 11.04 -8.57 3.09
N TYR A 37 9.75 -8.35 2.93
CA TYR A 37 9.26 -7.45 1.89
C TYR A 37 9.76 -6.03 2.11
N GLU A 38 9.69 -5.54 3.34
CA GLU A 38 10.09 -4.17 3.66
C GLU A 38 11.58 -3.95 3.55
N LYS A 39 12.37 -5.00 3.79
CA LYS A 39 13.82 -4.94 3.65
C LYS A 39 14.30 -5.23 2.23
N SER A 40 13.37 -5.49 1.34
CA SER A 40 13.67 -5.85 -0.05
C SER A 40 14.44 -7.16 -0.16
N GLU A 41 14.30 -8.04 0.82
CA GLU A 41 14.91 -9.37 0.80
C GLU A 41 14.05 -10.37 0.05
N ARG A 42 12.75 -10.10 -0.05
CA ARG A 42 11.82 -10.89 -0.82
C ARG A 42 10.85 -9.95 -1.55
N THR A 43 10.45 -10.37 -2.74
CA THR A 43 9.47 -9.63 -3.52
C THR A 43 8.11 -10.30 -3.33
N PRO A 44 7.05 -9.54 -3.02
CA PRO A 44 5.72 -10.12 -2.89
C PRO A 44 5.27 -10.77 -4.19
N SER A 45 4.52 -11.85 -4.08
CA SER A 45 3.81 -12.42 -5.22
C SER A 45 2.75 -11.44 -5.70
N ALA A 46 2.23 -11.66 -6.90
CA ALA A 46 1.16 -10.80 -7.41
C ALA A 46 -0.02 -10.77 -6.45
N GLU A 47 -0.37 -11.91 -5.89
CA GLU A 47 -1.47 -12.00 -4.95
C GLU A 47 -1.21 -11.20 -3.68
N SER A 48 -0.03 -11.34 -3.10
CA SER A 48 0.34 -10.58 -1.91
C SER A 48 0.42 -9.09 -2.20
N LEU A 49 0.93 -8.74 -3.37
CA LEU A 49 1.03 -7.34 -3.77
C LEU A 49 -0.35 -6.71 -3.88
N MET A 50 -1.30 -7.42 -4.47
CA MET A 50 -2.67 -6.93 -4.57
C MET A 50 -3.32 -6.78 -3.19
N ALA A 51 -3.06 -7.74 -2.31
CA ALA A 51 -3.59 -7.67 -0.95
C ALA A 51 -3.03 -6.48 -0.20
N LEU A 52 -1.73 -6.21 -0.35
CA LEU A 52 -1.11 -5.05 0.28
C LEU A 52 -1.65 -3.75 -0.28
N ALA A 53 -1.83 -3.69 -1.59
CA ALA A 53 -2.40 -2.50 -2.22
C ALA A 53 -3.81 -2.22 -1.70
N ASN A 54 -4.61 -3.26 -1.57
CA ASN A 54 -5.95 -3.12 -1.01
C ASN A 54 -5.92 -2.66 0.43
N LEU A 55 -5.01 -3.24 1.21
CA LEU A 55 -4.89 -2.88 2.63
C LEU A 55 -4.51 -1.41 2.79
N TYR A 56 -3.58 -0.94 1.98
CA TYR A 56 -3.07 0.42 2.09
C TYR A 56 -3.82 1.43 1.22
N HIS A 57 -4.87 0.99 0.54
CA HIS A 57 -5.70 1.85 -0.28
C HIS A 57 -4.90 2.59 -1.36
N CYS A 58 -4.03 1.85 -2.00
CA CYS A 58 -3.25 2.40 -3.11
C CYS A 58 -3.26 1.41 -4.26
N SER A 59 -2.72 1.83 -5.39
CA SER A 59 -2.63 0.96 -6.55
C SER A 59 -1.37 0.08 -6.46
N THR A 60 -1.40 -1.04 -7.14
CA THR A 60 -0.20 -1.87 -7.29
C THR A 60 0.86 -1.10 -8.06
N ASP A 61 0.45 -0.26 -9.01
CA ASP A 61 1.38 0.56 -9.77
C ASP A 61 2.15 1.52 -8.85
N TYR A 62 1.47 2.11 -7.88
CA TYR A 62 2.14 2.96 -6.91
C TYR A 62 3.19 2.17 -6.13
N LEU A 63 2.83 0.99 -5.66
CA LEU A 63 3.77 0.15 -4.92
C LEU A 63 4.98 -0.20 -5.76
N LEU A 64 4.77 -0.45 -7.04
CA LEU A 64 5.83 -0.82 -7.96
C LEU A 64 6.63 0.37 -8.47
N GLY A 65 6.20 1.58 -8.14
CA GLY A 65 6.92 2.77 -8.56
C GLY A 65 6.66 3.19 -10.00
N ILE A 66 5.63 2.66 -10.61
CA ILE A 66 5.28 2.96 -12.00
C ILE A 66 4.36 4.17 -12.09
N ASP A 67 3.67 4.45 -11.00
CA ASP A 67 2.56 5.39 -10.94
C ASP A 67 2.97 6.86 -10.81
N LYS A 68 4.27 7.15 -10.84
CA LYS A 68 4.73 8.51 -10.60
C LYS A 68 4.17 9.51 -11.59
N LYS A 69 4.30 9.18 -12.86
CA LYS A 69 3.85 10.08 -13.91
C LYS A 69 2.35 10.08 -14.04
N VAL A 70 1.78 8.93 -13.81
CA VAL A 70 0.33 8.80 -13.85
C VAL A 70 -0.29 9.61 -12.74
N SER A 71 0.32 9.60 -11.57
CA SER A 71 -0.23 10.39 -10.45
C SER A 71 -0.19 11.88 -10.74
N ASP A 72 0.78 12.33 -11.51
CA ASP A 72 0.82 13.73 -11.94
C ASP A 72 -0.36 14.05 -12.82
N LYS A 73 -0.84 13.07 -13.54
CA LYS A 73 -1.97 13.22 -14.43
C LYS A 73 -3.26 12.71 -13.84
N SER A 74 -3.20 12.10 -12.71
CA SER A 74 -4.37 11.60 -12.02
C SER A 74 -5.08 12.77 -11.39
N ILE A 75 -5.57 13.60 -12.24
CA ILE A 75 -6.13 14.85 -11.83
C ILE A 75 -7.16 14.68 -10.74
N ASP A 76 -7.97 13.66 -10.86
CA ASP A 76 -9.02 13.45 -9.88
C ASP A 76 -8.48 13.28 -8.48
N CYS A 77 -7.48 12.42 -8.33
CA CYS A 77 -6.89 12.20 -7.02
C CYS A 77 -6.09 13.41 -6.55
N SER A 78 -5.40 14.04 -7.47
CA SER A 78 -4.58 15.20 -7.12
C SER A 78 -5.41 16.42 -6.75
N MET A 79 -6.65 16.46 -7.19
CA MET A 79 -7.54 17.56 -6.87
C MET A 79 -8.22 17.39 -5.51
N LEU A 80 -8.14 16.22 -4.94
CA LEU A 80 -8.67 15.99 -3.61
C LEU A 80 -7.59 16.23 -2.58
N SER A 81 -7.95 16.89 -1.50
CA SER A 81 -7.04 16.98 -0.37
C SER A 81 -6.94 15.61 0.28
N ASP A 82 -5.87 15.39 1.05
CA ASP A 82 -5.71 14.14 1.77
C ASP A 82 -6.91 13.85 2.64
N GLU A 83 -7.47 14.88 3.24
CA GLU A 83 -8.63 14.75 4.08
C GLU A 83 -9.85 14.28 3.29
N GLN A 84 -10.09 14.88 2.13
CA GLN A 84 -11.20 14.50 1.28
C GLN A 84 -11.06 13.08 0.78
N PHE A 85 -9.85 12.71 0.42
CA PHE A 85 -9.57 11.36 -0.04
C PHE A 85 -9.82 10.34 1.06
N SER A 86 -9.37 10.64 2.27
CA SER A 86 -9.59 9.76 3.42
C SER A 86 -11.06 9.60 3.73
N MET A 87 -11.81 10.67 3.64
CA MET A 87 -13.25 10.62 3.88
C MET A 87 -13.94 9.74 2.86
N LEU A 88 -13.55 9.84 1.60
CA LEU A 88 -14.11 9.02 0.54
C LEU A 88 -13.85 7.55 0.81
N PHE A 89 -12.62 7.20 1.15
CA PHE A 89 -12.28 5.82 1.46
C PHE A 89 -13.04 5.29 2.65
N ASN A 90 -13.14 6.08 3.70
CA ASN A 90 -13.89 5.68 4.89
C ASN A 90 -15.35 5.42 4.56
N PHE A 91 -15.92 6.26 3.72
CA PHE A 91 -17.30 6.09 3.28
C PHE A 91 -17.47 4.79 2.50
N LEU A 92 -16.58 4.54 1.55
CA LEU A 92 -16.64 3.33 0.73
C LEU A 92 -16.47 2.08 1.58
N GLN A 93 -15.58 2.12 2.55
CA GLN A 93 -15.36 0.98 3.44
C GLN A 93 -16.57 0.72 4.32
N SER A 94 -17.27 1.75 4.72
CA SER A 94 -18.44 1.59 5.56
C SER A 94 -19.60 0.93 4.82
N LEU A 95 -19.57 0.92 3.49
CA LEU A 95 -20.57 0.27 2.67
C LEU A 95 -20.30 -1.21 2.47
N LEU A 96 -19.08 -1.63 2.76
CA LEU A 96 -18.70 -3.02 2.60
C LEU A 96 -18.97 -3.78 3.88
#